data_72025f89be85a60e35972076980d0a38
#
_entry.id   72025f89be85a60e35972076980d0a38
#
_cell.length_a   1.000
_cell.length_b   1.000
_cell.length_c   1.000
_cell.angle_alpha   90.00
_cell.angle_beta   90.00
_cell.angle_gamma   90.00
#
_symmetry.space_group_name_H-M   'P 1'
#
loop_
_entity.id
_entity.type
_entity.pdbx_description
1 polymer ?
#
loop_
_entity_poly.entity_id
_entity_poly.type
_entity_poly.pdbx_seq_one_letter_code
_entity_poly.pdbx_strand_id
1 'polypeptide(L)'
;MSDTALEFSDLKIVNEQVYLGKMQLFALLRSLETLCNLKSEIGNEKRFADSPLRFGQSAFLAFQDKQINALTLKERYLKVDIKGFGVFGPNGALPLHISEQIYEKKLHQKDQTFNDFVDIFQNRLIALFYKSWRNAQDIVSLDGEDSWRFSRFIASMVGVADQQELMADISAYSKFYFSNLLLNVNRPKENLELILSYYFNIPVKVIENIGQWIDASAFSTPLSNPKKLTLGD
;
A
#
# COMPACT_ATOMS: atom_id res chain seq x y z
N MET A 1 -6.67 21.94 8.76
CA MET A 1 -7.69 20.88 8.83
C MET A 1 -8.19 20.69 7.41
N SER A 2 -7.51 19.84 6.63
CA SER A 2 -7.96 19.47 5.30
C SER A 2 -8.72 18.17 5.44
N ASP A 3 -10.06 18.26 5.30
CA ASP A 3 -10.94 17.12 5.23
C ASP A 3 -10.47 16.23 4.06
N THR A 4 -10.09 15.02 4.36
CA THR A 4 -9.94 13.94 3.38
C THR A 4 -11.37 13.55 2.99
N ALA A 5 -11.99 14.35 2.14
CA ALA A 5 -13.25 13.98 1.51
C ALA A 5 -12.95 12.85 0.54
N LEU A 6 -13.51 11.69 0.81
CA LEU A 6 -13.58 10.59 -0.14
C LEU A 6 -14.25 11.13 -1.41
N GLU A 7 -13.55 11.12 -2.55
CA GLU A 7 -14.16 11.60 -3.78
C GLU A 7 -15.25 10.65 -4.23
N PHE A 8 -16.44 11.20 -4.45
CA PHE A 8 -17.65 10.44 -4.80
C PHE A 8 -17.52 9.64 -6.11
N SER A 9 -16.64 10.06 -7.02
CA SER A 9 -16.37 9.37 -8.28
C SER A 9 -15.75 7.99 -8.08
N ASP A 10 -14.77 7.89 -7.19
CA ASP A 10 -14.02 6.66 -6.95
C ASP A 10 -14.86 5.62 -6.20
N LEU A 11 -15.68 6.10 -5.27
CA LEU A 11 -16.65 5.27 -4.55
C LEU A 11 -17.74 4.68 -5.46
N LYS A 12 -18.12 5.39 -6.52
CA LYS A 12 -19.12 4.91 -7.46
C LYS A 12 -18.62 3.71 -8.27
N ILE A 13 -17.38 3.78 -8.74
CA ILE A 13 -16.72 2.69 -9.47
C ILE A 13 -16.55 1.47 -8.55
N VAL A 14 -16.11 1.68 -7.32
CA VAL A 14 -15.94 0.61 -6.33
C VAL A 14 -17.28 -0.02 -6.00
N ASN A 15 -18.34 0.77 -5.82
CA ASN A 15 -19.68 0.27 -5.51
C ASN A 15 -20.26 -0.56 -6.66
N GLU A 16 -20.05 -0.17 -7.90
CA GLU A 16 -20.45 -0.96 -9.07
C GLU A 16 -19.74 -2.30 -9.14
N GLN A 17 -18.44 -2.35 -8.86
CA GLN A 17 -17.66 -3.59 -8.83
C GLN A 17 -18.10 -4.53 -7.68
N VAL A 18 -18.38 -3.97 -6.53
CA VAL A 18 -18.93 -4.71 -5.37
C VAL A 18 -20.30 -5.28 -5.68
N TYR A 19 -21.17 -4.47 -6.30
CA TYR A 19 -22.52 -4.89 -6.66
C TYR A 19 -22.52 -6.04 -7.66
N LEU A 20 -21.55 -6.05 -8.57
CA LEU A 20 -21.35 -7.14 -9.54
C LEU A 20 -20.68 -8.39 -8.92
N GLY A 21 -20.32 -8.36 -7.65
CA GLY A 21 -19.67 -9.49 -6.95
C GLY A 21 -18.30 -9.87 -7.48
N LYS A 22 -17.64 -8.97 -8.19
CA LYS A 22 -16.35 -9.22 -8.84
C LYS A 22 -15.15 -9.03 -7.91
N MET A 23 -15.33 -8.33 -6.80
CA MET A 23 -14.22 -7.94 -5.93
C MET A 23 -14.19 -8.77 -4.64
N GLN A 24 -13.03 -9.28 -4.32
CA GLN A 24 -12.76 -9.92 -3.03
C GLN A 24 -12.51 -8.87 -1.95
N LEU A 25 -12.75 -9.23 -0.68
CA LEU A 25 -12.63 -8.32 0.45
C LEU A 25 -11.27 -7.62 0.51
N PHE A 26 -10.18 -8.36 0.44
CA PHE A 26 -8.84 -7.78 0.56
C PHE A 26 -8.46 -6.89 -0.62
N ALA A 27 -8.90 -7.25 -1.83
CA ALA A 27 -8.71 -6.41 -3.01
C ALA A 27 -9.47 -5.08 -2.87
N LEU A 28 -10.71 -5.13 -2.36
CA LEU A 28 -11.48 -3.92 -2.06
C LEU A 28 -10.76 -3.03 -1.04
N LEU A 29 -10.33 -3.62 0.09
CA LEU A 29 -9.71 -2.85 1.17
C LEU A 29 -8.39 -2.20 0.71
N ARG A 30 -7.59 -2.91 -0.08
CA ARG A 30 -6.39 -2.39 -0.70
C ARG A 30 -6.69 -1.21 -1.64
N SER A 31 -7.72 -1.36 -2.49
CA SER A 31 -8.14 -0.29 -3.39
C SER A 31 -8.66 0.93 -2.63
N LEU A 32 -9.43 0.74 -1.57
CA LEU A 32 -9.92 1.83 -0.72
C LEU A 32 -8.76 2.54 0.01
N GLU A 33 -7.78 1.80 0.49
CA GLU A 33 -6.60 2.35 1.16
C GLU A 33 -5.79 3.25 0.21
N THR A 34 -5.60 2.80 -1.04
CA THR A 34 -4.86 3.53 -2.06
C THR A 34 -5.66 4.73 -2.59
N LEU A 35 -6.93 4.55 -2.94
CA LEU A 35 -7.77 5.62 -3.51
C LEU A 35 -8.09 6.72 -2.49
N CYS A 36 -8.33 6.34 -1.25
CA CYS A 36 -8.69 7.29 -0.20
C CYS A 36 -7.48 7.97 0.44
N ASN A 37 -6.26 7.63 0.03
CA ASN A 37 -5.00 8.13 0.60
C ASN A 37 -5.07 8.25 2.13
N LEU A 38 -5.44 7.13 2.77
CA LEU A 38 -5.72 7.10 4.21
C LEU A 38 -4.47 7.52 4.98
N LYS A 39 -4.61 8.49 5.88
CA LYS A 39 -3.52 8.99 6.74
C LYS A 39 -2.92 7.92 7.64
N SER A 40 -3.65 6.86 7.92
CA SER A 40 -3.16 5.70 8.64
C SER A 40 -3.63 4.44 7.97
N GLU A 41 -2.78 3.43 8.00
CA GLU A 41 -3.09 2.09 7.50
C GLU A 41 -4.28 1.50 8.26
N ILE A 42 -5.12 0.76 7.55
CA ILE A 42 -6.25 0.04 8.16
C ILE A 42 -5.73 -0.89 9.26
N GLY A 43 -6.27 -0.74 10.46
CA GLY A 43 -5.89 -1.53 11.65
C GLY A 43 -4.76 -0.93 12.49
N ASN A 44 -4.22 0.23 12.12
CA ASN A 44 -3.26 0.99 12.92
C ASN A 44 -3.91 2.10 13.74
N GLU A 45 -5.18 2.38 13.53
CA GLU A 45 -5.91 3.41 14.24
C GLU A 45 -5.95 3.12 15.74
N LYS A 46 -5.65 4.14 16.53
CA LYS A 46 -5.67 4.04 18.01
C LYS A 46 -7.08 4.09 18.58
N ARG A 47 -7.98 4.79 17.92
CA ARG A 47 -9.38 4.97 18.36
C ARG A 47 -10.34 4.61 17.24
N PHE A 48 -11.45 3.99 17.60
CA PHE A 48 -12.53 3.67 16.67
C PHE A 48 -13.09 4.90 15.93
N ALA A 49 -13.10 6.06 16.62
CA ALA A 49 -13.61 7.32 16.05
C ALA A 49 -12.71 7.88 14.92
N ASP A 50 -11.44 7.52 14.92
CA ASP A 50 -10.45 8.05 13.95
C ASP A 50 -10.42 7.23 12.66
N SER A 51 -11.11 6.07 12.63
CA SER A 51 -11.15 5.22 11.46
C SER A 51 -12.12 5.76 10.41
N PRO A 52 -11.64 6.06 9.20
CA PRO A 52 -12.49 6.46 8.07
C PRO A 52 -13.28 5.28 7.49
N LEU A 53 -12.85 4.04 7.75
CA LEU A 53 -13.53 2.82 7.34
C LEU A 53 -14.09 2.11 8.57
N ARG A 54 -15.33 1.64 8.47
CA ARG A 54 -15.97 0.82 9.49
C ARG A 54 -16.49 -0.46 8.90
N PHE A 55 -16.13 -1.55 9.52
CA PHE A 55 -16.53 -2.88 9.12
C PHE A 55 -17.69 -3.38 9.97
N GLY A 56 -18.60 -4.06 9.33
CA GLY A 56 -19.72 -4.71 10.01
C GLY A 56 -20.18 -5.95 9.25
N GLN A 57 -20.99 -6.75 9.89
CA GLN A 57 -21.61 -7.92 9.28
C GLN A 57 -23.11 -7.88 9.48
N SER A 58 -23.86 -7.93 8.41
CA SER A 58 -25.29 -8.17 8.51
C SER A 58 -25.60 -9.63 8.81
N ALA A 59 -26.47 -9.89 9.77
CA ALA A 59 -26.97 -11.23 10.01
C ALA A 59 -27.67 -11.77 8.75
N PHE A 60 -27.37 -13.00 8.36
CA PHE A 60 -27.94 -13.71 7.22
C PHE A 60 -27.99 -15.21 7.51
N LEU A 61 -28.94 -15.91 6.86
CA LEU A 61 -29.19 -17.34 7.09
C LEU A 61 -28.82 -18.22 5.88
N ALA A 62 -28.58 -17.60 4.73
CA ALA A 62 -28.18 -18.29 3.52
C ALA A 62 -26.67 -18.46 3.43
N PHE A 63 -26.20 -19.42 2.65
CA PHE A 63 -24.78 -19.48 2.30
C PHE A 63 -24.38 -18.26 1.49
N GLN A 64 -23.16 -17.79 1.73
CA GLN A 64 -22.68 -16.59 1.07
C GLN A 64 -22.41 -16.85 -0.41
N ASP A 65 -22.92 -15.97 -1.23
CA ASP A 65 -22.63 -15.86 -2.64
C ASP A 65 -21.48 -14.85 -2.92
N LYS A 66 -21.32 -13.89 -2.00
CA LYS A 66 -20.36 -12.78 -2.09
C LYS A 66 -19.73 -12.49 -0.73
N GLN A 67 -18.51 -12.01 -0.74
CA GLN A 67 -17.83 -11.62 0.50
C GLN A 67 -18.30 -10.25 1.01
N ILE A 68 -18.68 -9.36 0.10
CA ILE A 68 -19.08 -7.99 0.40
C ILE A 68 -20.57 -7.87 0.09
N ASN A 69 -21.33 -7.35 1.05
CA ASN A 69 -22.76 -7.14 0.91
C ASN A 69 -23.07 -5.74 0.36
N ALA A 70 -22.57 -4.71 1.01
CA ALA A 70 -22.84 -3.32 0.64
C ALA A 70 -21.73 -2.38 1.12
N LEU A 71 -21.63 -1.24 0.45
CA LEU A 71 -20.85 -0.09 0.88
C LEU A 71 -21.84 1.04 1.18
N THR A 72 -21.77 1.60 2.37
CA THR A 72 -22.64 2.70 2.78
C THR A 72 -21.79 3.88 3.24
N LEU A 73 -21.83 4.95 2.46
CA LEU A 73 -21.17 6.19 2.83
C LEU A 73 -22.00 6.92 3.89
N LYS A 74 -21.38 7.22 5.02
CA LYS A 74 -21.88 8.08 6.08
C LYS A 74 -21.10 9.39 6.07
N GLU A 75 -21.57 10.42 6.73
CA GLU A 75 -20.95 11.75 6.75
C GLU A 75 -19.46 11.75 7.13
N ARG A 76 -19.00 10.80 7.95
CA ARG A 76 -17.64 10.75 8.50
C ARG A 76 -16.88 9.49 8.19
N TYR A 77 -17.52 8.45 7.70
CA TYR A 77 -16.90 7.15 7.46
C TYR A 77 -17.63 6.35 6.38
N LEU A 78 -16.92 5.45 5.76
CA LEU A 78 -17.48 4.45 4.86
C LEU A 78 -17.73 3.15 5.63
N LYS A 79 -18.98 2.70 5.72
CA LYS A 79 -19.32 1.38 6.28
C LYS A 79 -19.21 0.33 5.19
N VAL A 80 -18.39 -0.68 5.42
CA VAL A 80 -18.22 -1.87 4.59
C VAL A 80 -18.96 -3.02 5.26
N ASP A 81 -20.07 -3.45 4.69
CA ASP A 81 -20.88 -4.57 5.20
C ASP A 81 -20.41 -5.87 4.55
N ILE A 82 -19.98 -6.82 5.37
CA ILE A 82 -19.34 -8.06 4.95
C ILE A 82 -20.28 -9.23 5.23
N LYS A 83 -20.28 -10.22 4.34
CA LYS A 83 -21.03 -11.49 4.56
C LYS A 83 -20.11 -12.65 4.96
N GLY A 84 -18.91 -12.68 4.44
CA GLY A 84 -18.07 -13.88 4.46
C GLY A 84 -17.32 -14.14 5.75
N PHE A 85 -16.96 -13.08 6.45
CA PHE A 85 -16.14 -13.16 7.66
C PHE A 85 -16.83 -12.45 8.82
N GLY A 86 -17.00 -13.17 9.92
CA GLY A 86 -17.64 -12.62 11.12
C GLY A 86 -18.27 -13.68 11.99
N VAL A 87 -19.13 -13.25 12.91
CA VAL A 87 -19.73 -14.12 13.93
C VAL A 87 -21.13 -14.61 13.59
N PHE A 88 -21.79 -13.97 12.61
CA PHE A 88 -23.15 -14.33 12.20
C PHE A 88 -23.17 -15.27 10.99
N GLY A 89 -24.30 -15.96 10.82
CA GLY A 89 -24.57 -16.83 9.69
C GLY A 89 -24.16 -18.28 9.88
N PRO A 90 -24.39 -19.14 8.86
CA PRO A 90 -24.16 -20.59 8.97
C PRO A 90 -22.71 -20.98 9.31
N ASN A 91 -21.76 -20.16 8.88
CA ASN A 91 -20.31 -20.35 9.12
C ASN A 91 -19.77 -19.43 10.24
N GLY A 92 -20.67 -18.72 10.94
CA GLY A 92 -20.30 -17.81 12.02
C GLY A 92 -19.95 -18.55 13.30
N ALA A 93 -19.21 -17.87 14.18
CA ALA A 93 -18.81 -18.41 15.48
C ALA A 93 -19.98 -18.45 16.49
N LEU A 94 -21.01 -17.62 16.31
CA LEU A 94 -22.19 -17.62 17.17
C LEU A 94 -23.17 -18.73 16.79
N PRO A 95 -23.88 -19.29 17.76
CA PRO A 95 -24.94 -20.26 17.48
C PRO A 95 -25.96 -19.72 16.50
N LEU A 96 -26.45 -20.58 15.61
CA LEU A 96 -27.36 -20.20 14.53
C LEU A 96 -28.63 -19.49 15.00
N HIS A 97 -29.21 -19.95 16.12
CA HIS A 97 -30.43 -19.33 16.67
C HIS A 97 -30.27 -17.85 17.04
N ILE A 98 -29.06 -17.42 17.41
CA ILE A 98 -28.78 -16.00 17.65
C ILE A 98 -28.81 -15.22 16.32
N SER A 99 -28.21 -15.78 15.28
CA SER A 99 -28.29 -15.19 13.93
C SER A 99 -29.71 -15.09 13.41
N GLU A 100 -30.53 -16.10 13.68
CA GLU A 100 -31.97 -16.11 13.34
C GLU A 100 -32.74 -15.01 14.07
N GLN A 101 -32.58 -14.90 15.39
CA GLN A 101 -33.22 -13.85 16.17
C GLN A 101 -32.85 -12.44 15.71
N ILE A 102 -31.58 -12.21 15.39
CA ILE A 102 -31.13 -10.91 14.91
C ILE A 102 -31.71 -10.62 13.52
N TYR A 103 -31.70 -11.63 12.65
CA TYR A 103 -32.28 -11.53 11.32
C TYR A 103 -33.79 -11.21 11.38
N GLU A 104 -34.57 -11.89 12.23
CA GLU A 104 -35.97 -11.63 12.45
C GLU A 104 -36.23 -10.23 13.02
N LYS A 105 -35.49 -9.80 14.03
CA LYS A 105 -35.60 -8.45 14.58
C LYS A 105 -35.33 -7.37 13.54
N LYS A 106 -34.29 -7.58 12.72
CA LYS A 106 -33.95 -6.68 11.62
C LYS A 106 -35.08 -6.59 10.59
N LEU A 107 -35.71 -7.75 10.26
CA LEU A 107 -36.73 -7.82 9.23
C LEU A 107 -38.09 -7.24 9.70
N HIS A 108 -38.52 -7.61 10.90
CA HIS A 108 -39.85 -7.27 11.40
C HIS A 108 -39.89 -6.01 12.23
N GLN A 109 -38.86 -5.74 13.03
CA GLN A 109 -38.81 -4.63 13.96
C GLN A 109 -37.88 -3.48 13.51
N LYS A 110 -37.09 -3.70 12.44
CA LYS A 110 -36.01 -2.78 12.00
C LYS A 110 -35.00 -2.47 13.11
N ASP A 111 -34.91 -3.35 14.12
CA ASP A 111 -33.98 -3.22 15.22
C ASP A 111 -32.64 -3.83 14.85
N GLN A 112 -31.59 -3.00 14.87
CA GLN A 112 -30.21 -3.39 14.57
C GLN A 112 -29.28 -3.21 15.78
N THR A 113 -29.83 -2.92 16.96
CA THR A 113 -29.04 -2.58 18.15
C THR A 113 -28.01 -3.65 18.50
N PHE A 114 -28.43 -4.92 18.48
CA PHE A 114 -27.51 -6.02 18.77
C PHE A 114 -26.44 -6.20 17.67
N ASN A 115 -26.84 -6.04 16.41
CA ASN A 115 -25.90 -6.11 15.29
C ASN A 115 -24.84 -5.01 15.41
N ASP A 116 -25.26 -3.77 15.67
CA ASP A 116 -24.34 -2.64 15.82
C ASP A 116 -23.41 -2.79 17.04
N PHE A 117 -23.90 -3.41 18.13
CA PHE A 117 -23.05 -3.77 19.28
C PHE A 117 -21.96 -4.76 18.88
N VAL A 118 -22.30 -5.80 18.16
CA VAL A 118 -21.33 -6.82 17.72
C VAL A 118 -20.37 -6.23 16.67
N ASP A 119 -20.84 -5.31 15.82
CA ASP A 119 -20.01 -4.62 14.83
C ASP A 119 -18.83 -3.87 15.48
N ILE A 120 -18.94 -3.44 16.74
CA ILE A 120 -17.80 -2.80 17.46
C ILE A 120 -16.60 -3.76 17.55
N PHE A 121 -16.86 -5.02 17.88
CA PHE A 121 -15.81 -6.05 17.98
C PHE A 121 -15.37 -6.52 16.61
N GLN A 122 -16.32 -6.75 15.71
CA GLN A 122 -16.03 -7.21 14.35
C GLN A 122 -15.19 -6.20 13.56
N ASN A 123 -15.46 -4.92 13.71
CA ASN A 123 -14.66 -3.87 13.06
C ASN A 123 -13.17 -4.04 13.36
N ARG A 124 -12.83 -4.28 14.62
CA ARG A 124 -11.42 -4.47 15.01
C ARG A 124 -10.85 -5.80 14.50
N LEU A 125 -11.62 -6.88 14.56
CA LEU A 125 -11.20 -8.19 14.08
C LEU A 125 -10.92 -8.17 12.58
N ILE A 126 -11.82 -7.59 11.79
CA ILE A 126 -11.66 -7.49 10.33
C ILE A 126 -10.47 -6.61 9.96
N ALA A 127 -10.31 -5.47 10.63
CA ALA A 127 -9.17 -4.58 10.42
C ALA A 127 -7.83 -5.27 10.73
N LEU A 128 -7.74 -6.02 11.83
CA LEU A 128 -6.55 -6.79 12.19
C LEU A 128 -6.30 -7.96 11.24
N PHE A 129 -7.35 -8.61 10.75
CA PHE A 129 -7.24 -9.68 9.77
C PHE A 129 -6.67 -9.17 8.45
N TYR A 130 -7.18 -8.02 7.97
CA TYR A 130 -6.63 -7.35 6.79
C TYR A 130 -5.17 -6.95 7.01
N LYS A 131 -4.85 -6.36 8.16
CA LYS A 131 -3.47 -5.98 8.51
C LYS A 131 -2.53 -7.19 8.51
N SER A 132 -2.97 -8.33 9.05
CA SER A 132 -2.19 -9.57 9.03
C SER A 132 -1.92 -10.04 7.60
N TRP A 133 -2.94 -10.05 6.74
CA TRP A 133 -2.80 -10.38 5.33
C TRP A 133 -1.84 -9.42 4.60
N ARG A 134 -2.01 -8.11 4.81
CA ARG A 134 -1.16 -7.07 4.24
C ARG A 134 0.31 -7.27 4.61
N ASN A 135 0.58 -7.54 5.87
CA ASN A 135 1.95 -7.76 6.35
C ASN A 135 2.61 -9.02 5.77
N ALA A 136 1.82 -9.97 5.32
CA ALA A 136 2.30 -11.18 4.65
C ALA A 136 2.53 -11.00 3.14
N GLN A 137 2.11 -9.85 2.57
CA GLN A 137 2.23 -9.56 1.14
C GLN A 137 3.25 -8.46 0.90
N ASP A 138 4.44 -8.84 0.44
CA ASP A 138 5.53 -7.88 0.18
C ASP A 138 5.16 -6.82 -0.87
N ILE A 139 4.34 -7.20 -1.88
CA ILE A 139 3.91 -6.29 -2.95
C ILE A 139 3.01 -5.17 -2.41
N VAL A 140 2.17 -5.46 -1.43
CA VAL A 140 1.26 -4.46 -0.83
C VAL A 140 2.04 -3.39 -0.07
N SER A 141 3.24 -3.73 0.39
CA SER A 141 4.13 -2.76 1.02
C SER A 141 4.63 -1.66 0.05
N LEU A 142 4.43 -1.81 -1.25
CA LEU A 142 4.79 -0.81 -2.25
C LEU A 142 3.69 0.23 -2.51
N ASP A 143 2.47 0.01 -2.00
CA ASP A 143 1.32 0.89 -2.28
C ASP A 143 1.30 2.16 -1.41
N GLY A 144 2.03 2.21 -0.30
CA GLY A 144 2.02 3.32 0.66
C GLY A 144 3.39 3.98 0.85
N GLU A 145 3.39 5.28 1.11
CA GLU A 145 4.63 6.05 1.34
C GLU A 145 5.41 5.58 2.57
N ASP A 146 4.72 5.10 3.62
CA ASP A 146 5.34 4.70 4.89
C ASP A 146 5.71 3.20 4.98
N SER A 147 5.37 2.42 3.96
CA SER A 147 5.40 0.96 4.06
C SER A 147 6.59 0.33 3.34
N TRP A 148 7.73 0.95 3.47
CA TRP A 148 8.99 0.63 2.78
C TRP A 148 9.74 -0.62 3.32
N ARG A 149 9.08 -1.55 4.00
CA ARG A 149 9.80 -2.68 4.61
C ARG A 149 10.60 -3.50 3.60
N PHE A 150 9.95 -4.00 2.55
CA PHE A 150 10.60 -4.79 1.51
C PHE A 150 11.52 -3.94 0.64
N SER A 151 11.07 -2.74 0.27
CA SER A 151 11.85 -1.77 -0.49
C SER A 151 13.16 -1.38 0.20
N ARG A 152 13.17 -1.28 1.53
CA ARG A 152 14.42 -1.00 2.30
C ARG A 152 15.43 -2.13 2.16
N PHE A 153 15.01 -3.40 2.11
CA PHE A 153 15.94 -4.50 1.88
C PHE A 153 16.56 -4.40 0.49
N ILE A 154 15.75 -4.17 -0.55
CA ILE A 154 16.25 -4.00 -1.92
C ILE A 154 17.17 -2.76 -1.99
N ALA A 155 16.76 -1.64 -1.42
CA ALA A 155 17.54 -0.41 -1.38
C ALA A 155 18.91 -0.63 -0.70
N SER A 156 18.94 -1.33 0.43
CA SER A 156 20.18 -1.66 1.14
C SER A 156 21.08 -2.58 0.30
N MET A 157 20.51 -3.52 -0.44
CA MET A 157 21.27 -4.39 -1.35
C MET A 157 21.92 -3.58 -2.49
N VAL A 158 21.19 -2.60 -3.04
CA VAL A 158 21.69 -1.72 -4.12
C VAL A 158 22.68 -0.67 -3.60
N GLY A 159 22.82 -0.54 -2.28
CA GLY A 159 23.71 0.46 -1.65
C GLY A 159 23.08 1.84 -1.49
N VAL A 160 21.77 1.97 -1.68
CA VAL A 160 21.00 3.21 -1.50
C VAL A 160 20.19 3.07 -0.23
N ALA A 161 20.82 3.33 0.91
CA ALA A 161 20.19 3.16 2.21
C ALA A 161 19.33 4.36 2.64
N ASP A 162 19.58 5.54 2.09
CA ASP A 162 18.87 6.76 2.45
C ASP A 162 17.65 6.98 1.55
N GLN A 163 16.54 7.31 2.18
CA GLN A 163 15.28 7.58 1.50
C GLN A 163 15.38 8.83 0.59
N GLN A 164 16.22 9.79 0.95
CA GLN A 164 16.47 10.99 0.13
C GLN A 164 17.22 10.66 -1.16
N GLU A 165 18.19 9.74 -1.11
CA GLU A 165 18.90 9.27 -2.31
C GLU A 165 18.01 8.42 -3.22
N LEU A 166 17.06 7.68 -2.66
CA LEU A 166 16.07 6.94 -3.43
C LEU A 166 15.12 7.83 -4.23
N MET A 167 14.75 8.98 -3.65
CA MET A 167 13.81 9.95 -4.22
C MET A 167 14.48 11.02 -5.10
N ALA A 168 15.81 10.98 -5.28
CA ALA A 168 16.52 11.87 -6.19
C ALA A 168 16.07 11.65 -7.65
N ASP A 169 16.59 12.37 -8.58
CA ASP A 169 16.25 12.52 -10.01
C ASP A 169 15.61 11.29 -10.74
N ILE A 170 15.80 10.06 -10.23
CA ILE A 170 15.26 8.82 -10.82
C ILE A 170 14.31 8.16 -9.84
N SER A 171 13.12 7.75 -10.33
CA SER A 171 12.14 7.03 -9.54
C SER A 171 12.75 5.82 -8.81
N ALA A 172 12.44 5.66 -7.52
CA ALA A 172 12.84 4.52 -6.71
C ALA A 172 12.47 3.17 -7.34
N TYR A 173 11.31 3.10 -7.97
CA TYR A 173 10.85 1.88 -8.66
C TYR A 173 11.75 1.50 -9.84
N SER A 174 12.28 2.47 -10.57
CA SER A 174 13.25 2.22 -11.64
C SER A 174 14.54 1.65 -11.10
N LYS A 175 15.03 2.17 -9.96
CA LYS A 175 16.22 1.62 -9.29
C LYS A 175 15.99 0.19 -8.80
N PHE A 176 14.82 -0.13 -8.28
CA PHE A 176 14.47 -1.49 -7.85
C PHE A 176 14.35 -2.45 -9.02
N TYR A 177 13.79 -2.01 -10.15
CA TYR A 177 13.72 -2.82 -11.36
C TYR A 177 15.11 -3.24 -11.86
N PHE A 178 16.07 -2.32 -11.84
CA PHE A 178 17.46 -2.58 -12.24
C PHE A 178 18.35 -3.09 -11.10
N SER A 179 17.80 -3.45 -9.95
CA SER A 179 18.58 -3.86 -8.78
C SER A 179 19.58 -4.98 -9.09
N ASN A 180 19.21 -5.98 -9.88
CA ASN A 180 20.10 -7.07 -10.27
C ASN A 180 21.35 -6.59 -11.01
N LEU A 181 21.22 -5.60 -11.89
CA LEU A 181 22.35 -5.03 -12.63
C LEU A 181 23.19 -4.09 -11.76
N LEU A 182 22.55 -3.39 -10.81
CA LEU A 182 23.21 -2.47 -9.88
C LEU A 182 23.97 -3.19 -8.75
N LEU A 183 23.56 -4.41 -8.39
CA LEU A 183 24.22 -5.24 -7.38
C LEU A 183 25.65 -5.66 -7.77
N ASN A 184 25.98 -5.66 -9.05
CA ASN A 184 27.29 -6.07 -9.51
C ASN A 184 28.37 -5.07 -9.10
N VAL A 185 29.22 -5.46 -8.16
CA VAL A 185 30.28 -4.60 -7.59
C VAL A 185 31.24 -4.09 -8.66
N ASN A 186 31.51 -4.88 -9.69
CA ASN A 186 32.46 -4.53 -10.76
C ASN A 186 31.90 -3.49 -11.74
N ARG A 187 30.58 -3.23 -11.70
CA ARG A 187 29.87 -2.25 -12.55
C ARG A 187 30.33 -2.26 -14.01
N PRO A 188 30.20 -3.41 -14.71
CA PRO A 188 30.68 -3.51 -16.09
C PRO A 188 29.88 -2.59 -17.01
N LYS A 189 30.49 -2.13 -18.10
CA LYS A 189 29.85 -1.23 -19.07
C LYS A 189 28.58 -1.84 -19.69
N GLU A 190 28.58 -3.14 -19.86
CA GLU A 190 27.44 -3.90 -20.42
C GLU A 190 26.17 -3.69 -19.57
N ASN A 191 26.30 -3.66 -18.24
CA ASN A 191 25.18 -3.37 -17.35
C ASN A 191 24.66 -1.95 -17.54
N LEU A 192 25.55 -0.98 -17.73
CA LEU A 192 25.17 0.40 -18.01
C LEU A 192 24.46 0.52 -19.36
N GLU A 193 24.99 -0.14 -20.40
CA GLU A 193 24.35 -0.20 -21.71
C GLU A 193 22.93 -0.78 -21.62
N LEU A 194 22.77 -1.87 -20.88
CA LEU A 194 21.47 -2.49 -20.67
C LEU A 194 20.49 -1.57 -19.92
N ILE A 195 20.91 -0.98 -18.80
CA ILE A 195 20.08 -0.05 -18.01
C ILE A 195 19.61 1.11 -18.89
N LEU A 196 20.52 1.77 -19.59
CA LEU A 196 20.19 2.92 -20.44
C LEU A 196 19.30 2.52 -21.62
N SER A 197 19.60 1.39 -22.25
CA SER A 197 18.79 0.90 -23.38
C SER A 197 17.36 0.57 -22.95
N TYR A 198 17.17 -0.07 -21.79
CA TYR A 198 15.84 -0.35 -21.25
C TYR A 198 15.11 0.91 -20.78
N TYR A 199 15.83 1.82 -20.09
CA TYR A 199 15.21 3.02 -19.52
C TYR A 199 14.73 3.99 -20.62
N PHE A 200 15.54 4.20 -21.65
CA PHE A 200 15.22 5.10 -22.75
C PHE A 200 14.54 4.42 -23.95
N ASN A 201 14.48 3.09 -23.93
CA ASN A 201 13.97 2.28 -25.05
C ASN A 201 14.66 2.58 -26.39
N ILE A 202 15.97 2.81 -26.34
CA ILE A 202 16.85 3.07 -27.50
C ILE A 202 18.13 2.23 -27.36
N PRO A 203 18.73 1.78 -28.46
CA PRO A 203 20.01 1.08 -28.41
C PRO A 203 21.12 2.05 -27.97
N VAL A 204 21.77 1.76 -26.85
CA VAL A 204 22.87 2.56 -26.29
C VAL A 204 24.14 1.71 -26.31
N LYS A 205 25.26 2.35 -26.74
CA LYS A 205 26.59 1.76 -26.68
C LYS A 205 27.51 2.68 -25.89
N VAL A 206 28.18 2.14 -24.89
CA VAL A 206 29.15 2.85 -24.04
C VAL A 206 30.56 2.64 -24.61
N ILE A 207 31.28 3.73 -24.88
CA ILE A 207 32.66 3.69 -25.32
C ILE A 207 33.52 4.23 -24.18
N GLU A 208 34.36 3.35 -23.64
CA GLU A 208 35.26 3.67 -22.52
C GLU A 208 36.61 4.27 -23.00
N ASN A 209 37.31 4.86 -22.07
CA ASN A 209 38.69 5.35 -22.25
C ASN A 209 38.87 6.36 -23.40
N ILE A 210 37.85 7.18 -23.64
CA ILE A 210 37.97 8.28 -24.60
C ILE A 210 38.82 9.40 -23.97
N GLY A 211 39.97 9.69 -24.56
CA GLY A 211 40.80 10.80 -24.17
C GLY A 211 40.11 12.13 -24.46
N GLN A 212 40.03 13.00 -23.47
CA GLN A 212 39.53 14.38 -23.65
C GLN A 212 40.43 15.36 -22.93
N TRP A 213 40.48 16.56 -23.48
CA TRP A 213 41.16 17.67 -22.81
C TRP A 213 40.24 18.24 -21.72
N ILE A 214 40.77 18.30 -20.50
CA ILE A 214 40.08 18.93 -19.38
C ILE A 214 40.83 20.24 -19.07
N ASP A 215 40.06 21.34 -18.97
CA ASP A 215 40.63 22.61 -18.51
C ASP A 215 40.97 22.51 -17.02
N ALA A 216 42.25 22.43 -16.71
CA ALA A 216 42.74 22.28 -15.36
C ALA A 216 42.85 23.63 -14.60
N SER A 217 42.44 24.74 -15.20
CA SER A 217 42.48 26.06 -14.57
C SER A 217 41.75 26.12 -13.23
N ALA A 218 40.62 25.39 -13.12
CA ALA A 218 39.86 25.26 -11.89
C ALA A 218 40.55 24.40 -10.80
N PHE A 219 41.50 23.55 -11.18
CA PHE A 219 42.27 22.67 -10.31
C PHE A 219 43.69 23.12 -10.04
N SER A 220 44.14 24.24 -10.66
CA SER A 220 45.45 24.81 -10.42
C SER A 220 45.51 25.48 -9.04
N THR A 221 45.74 24.68 -8.02
CA THR A 221 46.23 25.19 -6.74
C THR A 221 47.71 25.52 -6.91
N PRO A 222 48.16 26.79 -6.69
CA PRO A 222 49.57 27.12 -6.76
C PRO A 222 50.34 26.26 -5.74
N LEU A 223 51.43 25.63 -6.19
CA LEU A 223 52.36 24.83 -5.39
C LEU A 223 52.86 25.53 -4.14
N SER A 224 52.63 26.84 -4.02
CA SER A 224 53.01 27.67 -2.88
C SER A 224 52.08 27.58 -1.66
N ASN A 225 51.01 26.80 -1.73
CA ASN A 225 50.07 26.66 -0.60
C ASN A 225 50.17 25.27 0.06
N PRO A 226 51.11 25.13 1.05
CA PRO A 226 51.41 23.81 1.65
C PRO A 226 50.28 23.17 2.45
N LYS A 227 49.13 23.84 2.58
CA LYS A 227 47.98 23.33 3.31
C LYS A 227 46.99 22.53 2.45
N LYS A 228 47.19 22.38 1.14
CA LYS A 228 46.23 21.76 0.22
C LYS A 228 46.78 20.59 -0.61
N LEU A 229 48.01 20.18 -0.40
CA LEU A 229 48.61 19.04 -1.10
C LEU A 229 49.24 18.11 -0.06
N THR A 230 48.42 17.32 0.59
CA THR A 230 48.86 16.11 1.28
C THR A 230 48.63 14.93 0.34
N LEU A 231 49.73 14.24 0.01
CA LEU A 231 49.64 12.93 -0.67
C LEU A 231 48.94 11.96 0.31
N GLY A 232 47.66 11.67 0.04
CA GLY A 232 46.97 10.67 0.82
C GLY A 232 45.64 11.08 1.43
N ASP A 233 45.06 12.26 1.09
CA ASP A 233 43.64 12.59 1.39
C ASP A 233 42.74 12.26 0.21
#